data_80d08a0e8faad2aef9c8a0c5be1f18d0
#
_entry.id   80d08a0e8faad2aef9c8a0c5be1f18d0
#
_cell.length_a   1.000
_cell.length_b   1.000
_cell.length_c   1.000
_cell.angle_alpha   90.00
_cell.angle_beta   90.00
_cell.angle_gamma   90.00
#
_symmetry.space_group_name_H-M   'P 1'
#
loop_
_entity.id
_entity.type
_entity.pdbx_description
1 polymer ?
#
loop_
_entity_poly.entity_id
_entity_poly.type
_entity_poly.pdbx_seq_one_letter_code
_entity_poly.pdbx_strand_id
1 'polypeptide(L)' 'MAKPAPVIGEWFRRAGGDSFEVVAIDRDDHTIEIQYFDGTVEEIELEEWRESEIETCEAPEDWTG' A
#
# COMPACT_ATOMS: atom_id res chain seq x y z
N MET A 1 -12.48 14.58 1.19
CA MET A 1 -11.48 14.11 2.14
C MET A 1 -10.20 13.73 1.41
N ALA A 2 -9.07 14.05 2.00
CA ALA A 2 -7.80 13.73 1.39
C ALA A 2 -7.51 12.22 1.51
N LYS A 3 -6.92 11.66 0.47
CA LYS A 3 -6.49 10.27 0.52
C LYS A 3 -5.24 10.17 1.36
N PRO A 4 -5.01 9.04 2.04
CA PRO A 4 -3.77 8.86 2.79
C PRO A 4 -2.58 8.78 1.84
N ALA A 5 -1.47 9.38 2.22
CA ALA A 5 -0.24 9.24 1.47
C ALA A 5 0.40 7.89 1.81
N PRO A 6 1.16 7.29 0.87
CA PRO A 6 1.85 6.05 1.18
C PRO A 6 2.95 6.29 2.21
N VAL A 7 3.02 5.43 3.21
CA VAL A 7 4.02 5.49 4.28
C VAL A 7 4.61 4.10 4.47
N ILE A 8 5.91 4.00 4.42
CA ILE A 8 6.59 2.72 4.59
C ILE A 8 6.26 2.13 5.97
N GLY A 9 5.86 0.88 5.99
CA GLY A 9 5.50 0.19 7.21
C GLY A 9 4.04 0.26 7.59
N GLU A 10 3.26 1.07 6.87
CA GLU A 10 1.84 1.19 7.15
C GLU A 10 1.02 0.25 6.26
N TRP A 11 -0.12 -0.15 6.77
CA TRP A 11 -1.03 -1.01 6.03
C TRP A 11 -2.18 -0.21 5.44
N PHE A 12 -2.56 -0.59 4.24
CA PHE A 12 -3.62 0.07 3.48
C PHE A 12 -4.48 -0.97 2.80
N ARG A 13 -5.62 -0.51 2.29
CA ARG A 13 -6.55 -1.37 1.57
C ARG A 13 -7.21 -0.59 0.44
N ARG A 14 -7.34 -1.23 -0.72
CA ARG A 14 -8.13 -0.66 -1.80
C ARG A 14 -9.59 -1.01 -1.57
N ALA A 15 -10.48 -0.13 -2.02
CA ALA A 15 -11.91 -0.42 -1.94
C ALA A 15 -12.21 -1.72 -2.68
N GLY A 16 -12.76 -2.68 -1.95
CA GLY A 16 -13.08 -3.99 -2.51
C GLY A 16 -11.89 -4.91 -2.77
N GLY A 17 -10.70 -4.52 -2.33
CA GLY A 17 -9.50 -5.31 -2.54
C GLY A 17 -8.85 -5.79 -1.26
N ASP A 18 -7.69 -6.42 -1.41
CA ASP A 18 -6.95 -6.97 -0.28
C ASP A 18 -6.11 -5.90 0.40
N SER A 19 -5.77 -6.17 1.66
CA SER A 19 -4.86 -5.33 2.43
C SER A 19 -3.42 -5.54 1.97
N PHE A 20 -2.62 -4.50 2.06
CA PHE A 20 -1.21 -4.58 1.71
C PHE A 20 -0.41 -3.61 2.57
N GLU A 21 0.89 -3.88 2.67
CA GLU A 21 1.82 -3.02 3.38
C GLU A 21 2.70 -2.29 2.37
N VAL A 22 2.97 -1.01 2.61
CA VAL A 22 3.94 -0.28 1.79
C VAL A 22 5.33 -0.64 2.30
N VAL A 23 6.16 -1.21 1.43
CA VAL A 23 7.49 -1.68 1.83
C VAL A 23 8.60 -0.82 1.25
N ALA A 24 8.35 -0.09 0.17
CA ALA A 24 9.34 0.80 -0.40
C ALA A 24 8.67 1.90 -1.21
N ILE A 25 9.33 3.04 -1.29
CA ILE A 25 8.86 4.16 -2.11
C ILE A 25 10.06 4.65 -2.91
N ASP A 26 9.92 4.67 -4.23
CA ASP A 26 10.94 5.21 -5.12
C ASP A 26 10.46 6.55 -5.66
N ARG A 27 11.01 7.62 -5.11
CA ARG A 27 10.58 8.95 -5.50
C ARG A 27 11.10 9.37 -6.87
N ASP A 28 12.23 8.83 -7.28
CA ASP A 28 12.80 9.13 -8.59
C ASP A 28 11.97 8.53 -9.72
N ASP A 29 11.49 7.31 -9.52
CA ASP A 29 10.66 6.63 -10.50
C ASP A 29 9.17 6.86 -10.27
N HIS A 30 8.81 7.51 -9.17
CA HIS A 30 7.43 7.74 -8.77
C HIS A 30 6.65 6.43 -8.64
N THR A 31 7.28 5.44 -8.01
CA THR A 31 6.65 4.13 -7.81
C THR A 31 6.66 3.75 -6.33
N ILE A 32 5.78 2.83 -5.99
CA ILE A 32 5.64 2.32 -4.63
C ILE A 32 5.64 0.80 -4.72
N GLU A 33 6.41 0.14 -3.86
CA GLU A 33 6.33 -1.30 -3.74
C GLU A 33 5.44 -1.66 -2.57
N ILE A 34 4.50 -2.53 -2.82
CA ILE A 34 3.56 -3.00 -1.80
C ILE A 34 3.68 -4.51 -1.68
N GLN A 35 3.38 -5.01 -0.49
CA GLN A 35 3.41 -6.43 -0.23
C GLN A 35 2.07 -6.86 0.37
N TYR A 36 1.45 -7.85 -0.25
CA TYR A 36 0.21 -8.41 0.24
C TYR A 36 0.50 -9.37 1.39
N PHE A 37 -0.55 -9.70 2.13
CA PHE A 37 -0.42 -10.59 3.28
C PHE A 37 0.16 -11.96 2.91
N ASP A 38 -0.10 -12.44 1.71
CA ASP A 38 0.42 -13.73 1.26
C ASP A 38 1.89 -13.67 0.81
N GLY A 39 2.51 -12.51 0.90
CA GLY A 39 3.93 -12.35 0.51
C GLY A 39 4.15 -11.84 -0.90
N THR A 40 3.10 -11.69 -1.69
CA THR A 40 3.23 -11.18 -3.05
C THR A 40 3.63 -9.71 -3.03
N VAL A 41 4.65 -9.36 -3.79
CA VAL A 41 5.10 -7.97 -3.92
C VAL A 41 4.67 -7.43 -5.28
N GLU A 42 4.18 -6.21 -5.29
CA GLU A 42 3.73 -5.56 -6.52
C GLU A 42 4.21 -4.12 -6.53
N GLU A 43 4.55 -3.63 -7.71
CA GLU A 43 4.94 -2.23 -7.88
C GLU A 43 3.80 -1.47 -8.53
N ILE A 44 3.46 -0.31 -7.96
CA ILE A 44 2.42 0.56 -8.52
C ILE A 44 2.97 1.97 -8.65
N GLU A 45 2.39 2.74 -9.57
CA GLU A 45 2.80 4.12 -9.75
C GLU A 45 2.10 5.03 -8.73
N LEU A 46 2.76 6.12 -8.36
CA LEU A 46 2.18 7.11 -7.45
C LEU A 46 0.87 7.68 -8.00
N GLU A 47 0.78 7.85 -9.31
CA GLU A 47 -0.46 8.31 -9.92
C GLU A 47 -1.59 7.30 -9.73
N GLU A 48 -1.26 6.02 -9.88
CA GLU A 48 -2.24 4.97 -9.66
C GLU A 48 -2.72 4.97 -8.21
N TRP A 49 -1.81 5.21 -7.27
CA TRP A 49 -2.17 5.35 -5.86
C TRP A 49 -3.20 6.47 -5.69
N ARG A 50 -2.93 7.62 -6.30
CA ARG A 50 -3.83 8.77 -6.18
C ARG A 50 -5.19 8.55 -6.80
N GLU A 51 -5.25 7.79 -7.90
CA GLU A 51 -6.50 7.52 -8.60
C GLU A 51 -7.30 6.40 -7.97
N SER A 52 -6.66 5.54 -7.19
CA SER A 52 -7.32 4.42 -6.53
C SER A 52 -7.97 4.89 -5.23
N GLU A 53 -9.02 4.21 -4.83
CA GLU A 53 -9.64 4.45 -3.54
C GLU A 53 -8.93 3.62 -2.50
N ILE A 54 -7.96 4.23 -1.83
CA ILE A 54 -7.14 3.57 -0.84
C ILE A 54 -7.40 4.19 0.52
N GLU A 55 -7.54 3.34 1.52
CA GLU A 55 -7.72 3.79 2.90
C GLU A 55 -6.73 3.10 3.81
N THR A 56 -6.47 3.70 4.95
CA THR A 56 -5.61 3.08 5.95
C THR A 56 -6.34 1.94 6.62
N CYS A 57 -5.60 0.93 7.03
CA CYS A 57 -6.17 -0.18 7.80
C CYS A 57 -5.12 -0.69 8.77
N GLU A 58 -5.52 -1.61 9.61
CA GLU A 58 -4.59 -2.21 10.57
C GLU A 58 -3.92 -3.42 9.95
N ALA A 59 -2.71 -3.72 10.44
CA ALA A 59 -2.03 -4.94 10.03
C ALA A 59 -2.86 -6.15 10.43
N PRO A 60 -2.83 -7.22 9.62
CA PRO A 60 -3.53 -8.46 10.01
C PRO A 60 -3.03 -8.98 11.35
N GLU A 61 -3.93 -9.62 12.11
CA GLU A 61 -3.58 -10.13 13.42
C GLU A 61 -2.43 -11.13 13.41
N ASP A 62 -2.36 -11.91 12.35
CA ASP A 62 -1.32 -12.94 12.22
C ASP A 62 -0.03 -12.42 11.62
N TRP A 63 0.05 -11.15 11.35
CA TRP A 63 1.24 -10.55 10.75
C TRP A 63 2.34 -10.38 11.79
N THR A 64 3.46 -11.01 11.56
CA THR A 64 4.58 -11.00 12.50
C THR A 64 5.80 -10.26 11.97
N GLY A 65 5.71 -9.77 10.78
CA GLY A 65 6.85 -9.25 10.12
C GLY A 65 7.16 -7.87 10.13
#